data_5c39dd2f069907f22b29f0091ab6bc76
#
_entry.id   5c39dd2f069907f22b29f0091ab6bc76
#
_cell.length_a   1.000
_cell.length_b   1.000
_cell.length_c   1.000
_cell.angle_alpha   90.00
_cell.angle_beta   90.00
_cell.angle_gamma   90.00
#
_symmetry.space_group_name_H-M   'P 1'
#
loop_
_entity.id
_entity.type
_entity.pdbx_description
1 polymer ?
#
loop_
_entity_poly.entity_id
_entity_poly.type
_entity_poly.pdbx_seq_one_letter_code
_entity_poly.pdbx_strand_id
1 'polypeptide(L)'
;MKTDFTQFRKGSELLKRGFARMQQGGVIMDVVNPEQAAVAEDAGAVAVMALERVPADIRKAGGVARMSHPDMIQGILDCTSIPVMAKSRIGHDGESRILEAMGVDMIDESEVLTPADPYFHINKHEYEIPFVCGATGLGEATRRIWEGAAMIRTKGEAGTGNVVAAVTHARLIDQEIQQIQSLDDHGLDLATEKIICLLYTSPSPRDISGSRMPSSA
;
A
#
# COMPACT_ATOMS: atom_id res chain seq x y z
N MET A 1 -27.27 3.18 3.71
CA MET A 1 -26.88 4.60 3.51
C MET A 1 -26.46 4.76 2.06
N LYS A 2 -27.20 5.52 1.23
CA LYS A 2 -26.80 5.74 -0.17
C LYS A 2 -25.67 6.79 -0.17
N THR A 3 -24.50 6.40 -0.58
CA THR A 3 -23.36 7.30 -0.73
C THR A 3 -23.66 8.28 -1.87
N ASP A 4 -23.66 9.57 -1.55
CA ASP A 4 -23.80 10.61 -2.56
C ASP A 4 -22.48 10.83 -3.28
N PHE A 5 -22.33 10.24 -4.45
CA PHE A 5 -21.13 10.31 -5.28
C PHE A 5 -20.91 11.69 -5.91
N THR A 6 -21.87 12.62 -5.83
CA THR A 6 -21.70 13.95 -6.42
C THR A 6 -20.73 14.84 -5.62
N GLN A 7 -20.45 14.49 -4.36
CA GLN A 7 -19.48 15.19 -3.52
C GLN A 7 -18.02 14.81 -3.83
N PHE A 8 -17.81 13.74 -4.58
CA PHE A 8 -16.48 13.22 -4.90
C PHE A 8 -15.99 13.82 -6.22
N ARG A 9 -15.41 15.01 -6.13
CA ARG A 9 -14.69 15.63 -7.22
C ARG A 9 -13.19 15.40 -7.05
N LYS A 10 -12.35 16.04 -7.79
CA LYS A 10 -10.89 15.95 -7.86
C LYS A 10 -10.23 15.39 -6.58
N GLY A 11 -9.44 14.34 -6.66
CA GLY A 11 -8.88 13.64 -5.52
C GLY A 11 -9.84 12.71 -4.76
N SER A 12 -11.08 12.58 -5.24
CA SER A 12 -12.13 11.79 -4.58
C SER A 12 -11.86 10.29 -4.61
N GLU A 13 -12.51 9.54 -3.70
CA GLU A 13 -12.50 8.08 -3.67
C GLU A 13 -12.84 7.45 -5.02
N LEU A 14 -13.78 8.05 -5.77
CA LEU A 14 -14.18 7.58 -7.09
C LEU A 14 -13.04 7.68 -8.11
N LEU A 15 -12.34 8.83 -8.14
CA LEU A 15 -11.19 9.02 -9.04
C LEU A 15 -10.02 8.13 -8.65
N LYS A 16 -9.71 8.03 -7.36
CA LYS A 16 -8.65 7.17 -6.84
C LYS A 16 -8.88 5.70 -7.21
N ARG A 17 -10.11 5.20 -7.02
CA ARG A 17 -10.48 3.84 -7.40
C ARG A 17 -10.52 3.65 -8.91
N GLY A 18 -10.95 4.65 -9.66
CA GLY A 18 -10.92 4.64 -11.13
C GLY A 18 -9.50 4.49 -11.66
N PHE A 19 -8.56 5.24 -11.11
CA PHE A 19 -7.14 5.12 -11.44
C PHE A 19 -6.58 3.71 -11.12
N ALA A 20 -6.86 3.19 -9.93
CA ALA A 20 -6.45 1.84 -9.57
C ALA A 20 -7.04 0.78 -10.52
N ARG A 21 -8.30 0.95 -10.95
CA ARG A 21 -8.96 0.04 -11.90
C ARG A 21 -8.33 0.05 -13.30
N MET A 22 -7.73 1.16 -13.72
CA MET A 22 -7.02 1.24 -15.01
C MET A 22 -5.78 0.32 -15.05
N GLN A 23 -5.24 -0.06 -13.90
CA GLN A 23 -4.10 -0.97 -13.80
C GLN A 23 -4.49 -2.46 -13.93
N GLN A 24 -5.80 -2.77 -13.91
CA GLN A 24 -6.30 -4.14 -13.91
C GLN A 24 -5.89 -4.90 -15.18
N GLY A 25 -5.31 -6.08 -14.99
CA GLY A 25 -4.87 -6.96 -16.09
C GLY A 25 -3.51 -6.58 -16.68
N GLY A 26 -2.91 -5.48 -16.22
CA GLY A 26 -1.58 -5.05 -16.63
C GLY A 26 -0.48 -5.50 -15.67
N VAL A 27 0.76 -5.19 -16.03
CA VAL A 27 1.95 -5.43 -15.21
C VAL A 27 2.49 -4.09 -14.72
N ILE A 28 2.75 -4.01 -13.42
CA ILE A 28 3.46 -2.89 -12.78
C ILE A 28 4.90 -3.36 -12.55
N MET A 29 5.87 -2.66 -13.12
CA MET A 29 7.28 -3.06 -13.04
C MET A 29 8.03 -2.24 -12.00
N ASP A 30 8.74 -2.93 -11.08
CA ASP A 30 9.69 -2.29 -10.17
C ASP A 30 10.93 -1.83 -10.96
N VAL A 31 11.30 -0.56 -10.82
CA VAL A 31 12.44 0.08 -11.51
C VAL A 31 13.28 0.90 -10.54
N VAL A 32 14.58 0.96 -10.77
CA VAL A 32 15.53 1.65 -9.87
C VAL A 32 16.25 2.83 -10.55
N ASN A 33 15.96 3.09 -11.82
CA ASN A 33 16.51 4.21 -12.58
C ASN A 33 15.65 4.51 -13.82
N PRO A 34 15.85 5.68 -14.47
CA PRO A 34 15.13 6.06 -15.68
C PRO A 34 15.26 5.08 -16.85
N GLU A 35 16.44 4.50 -17.04
CA GLU A 35 16.70 3.56 -18.14
C GLU A 35 15.83 2.30 -18.01
N GLN A 36 15.69 1.77 -16.79
CA GLN A 36 14.80 0.63 -16.54
C GLN A 36 13.33 1.00 -16.72
N ALA A 37 12.94 2.24 -16.38
CA ALA A 37 11.58 2.71 -16.56
C ALA A 37 11.22 2.78 -18.05
N ALA A 38 12.09 3.30 -18.91
CA ALA A 38 11.90 3.32 -20.35
C ALA A 38 11.80 1.88 -20.93
N VAL A 39 12.64 0.95 -20.49
CA VAL A 39 12.57 -0.46 -20.90
C VAL A 39 11.25 -1.10 -20.46
N ALA A 40 10.77 -0.79 -19.25
CA ALA A 40 9.51 -1.33 -18.76
C ALA A 40 8.31 -0.81 -19.58
N GLU A 41 8.29 0.47 -19.94
CA GLU A 41 7.28 1.08 -20.79
C GLU A 41 7.30 0.45 -22.20
N ASP A 42 8.47 0.32 -22.82
CA ASP A 42 8.63 -0.30 -24.12
C ASP A 42 8.18 -1.77 -24.13
N ALA A 43 8.34 -2.47 -23.01
CA ALA A 43 7.86 -3.84 -22.81
C ALA A 43 6.34 -3.94 -22.57
N GLY A 44 5.62 -2.82 -22.46
CA GLY A 44 4.18 -2.78 -22.30
C GLY A 44 3.71 -2.83 -20.84
N ALA A 45 4.54 -2.42 -19.89
CA ALA A 45 4.08 -2.19 -18.51
C ALA A 45 2.98 -1.11 -18.49
N VAL A 46 2.00 -1.26 -17.61
CA VAL A 46 0.91 -0.27 -17.45
C VAL A 46 1.26 0.81 -16.42
N ALA A 47 2.27 0.57 -15.61
CA ALA A 47 2.85 1.50 -14.66
C ALA A 47 4.24 1.03 -14.24
N VAL A 48 5.02 1.93 -13.66
CA VAL A 48 6.28 1.59 -12.99
C VAL A 48 6.23 1.96 -11.52
N MET A 49 6.98 1.20 -10.71
CA MET A 49 7.17 1.46 -9.29
C MET A 49 8.61 1.88 -9.05
N ALA A 50 8.81 3.15 -8.69
CA ALA A 50 10.13 3.71 -8.39
C ALA A 50 10.65 3.19 -7.05
N LEU A 51 11.81 2.53 -7.07
CA LEU A 51 12.48 1.95 -5.90
C LEU A 51 13.93 2.43 -5.85
N GLU A 52 14.46 2.70 -4.67
CA GLU A 52 15.91 2.92 -4.50
C GLU A 52 16.68 1.60 -4.71
N ARG A 53 16.12 0.51 -4.21
CA ARG A 53 16.65 -0.85 -4.34
C ARG A 53 15.49 -1.84 -4.43
N VAL A 54 15.68 -2.89 -5.20
CA VAL A 54 14.67 -3.96 -5.25
C VAL A 54 14.56 -4.68 -3.89
N PRO A 55 13.37 -5.18 -3.53
CA PRO A 55 13.14 -5.78 -2.21
C PRO A 55 14.11 -6.90 -1.84
N ALA A 56 14.62 -7.67 -2.81
CA ALA A 56 15.62 -8.70 -2.59
C ALA A 56 16.95 -8.13 -2.07
N ASP A 57 17.37 -6.99 -2.59
CA ASP A 57 18.64 -6.35 -2.19
C ASP A 57 18.51 -5.64 -0.83
N ILE A 58 17.35 -5.08 -0.53
CA ILE A 58 17.03 -4.53 0.80
C ILE A 58 17.19 -5.64 1.85
N ARG A 59 16.63 -6.83 1.58
CA ARG A 59 16.76 -7.98 2.50
C ARG A 59 18.20 -8.44 2.68
N LYS A 60 18.97 -8.53 1.61
CA LYS A 60 20.40 -8.92 1.67
C LYS A 60 21.24 -7.94 2.46
N ALA A 61 20.94 -6.64 2.35
CA ALA A 61 21.68 -5.59 3.02
C ALA A 61 21.37 -5.47 4.52
N GLY A 62 20.25 -6.08 5.01
CA GLY A 62 19.84 -6.02 6.42
C GLY A 62 19.68 -4.60 6.97
N GLY A 63 19.51 -3.62 6.09
CA GLY A 63 19.57 -2.20 6.42
C GLY A 63 18.20 -1.51 6.44
N VAL A 64 18.22 -0.25 6.86
CA VAL A 64 17.06 0.63 6.82
C VAL A 64 16.74 0.97 5.37
N ALA A 65 15.49 0.76 4.95
CA ALA A 65 14.97 1.17 3.66
C ALA A 65 14.03 2.36 3.84
N ARG A 66 14.15 3.36 2.98
CA ARG A 66 13.36 4.61 2.98
C ARG A 66 12.74 4.81 1.60
N MET A 67 11.95 5.88 1.45
CA MET A 67 11.54 6.31 0.11
C MET A 67 12.76 6.58 -0.76
N SER A 68 12.60 6.42 -2.05
CA SER A 68 13.63 6.72 -3.04
C SER A 68 14.00 8.21 -3.04
N HIS A 69 15.25 8.51 -3.45
CA HIS A 69 15.68 9.89 -3.56
C HIS A 69 14.81 10.67 -4.57
N PRO A 70 14.39 11.91 -4.25
CA PRO A 70 13.55 12.71 -5.14
C PRO A 70 14.09 12.85 -6.56
N ASP A 71 15.40 13.09 -6.73
CA ASP A 71 15.99 13.24 -8.07
C ASP A 71 15.84 11.98 -8.94
N MET A 72 15.92 10.80 -8.32
CA MET A 72 15.72 9.54 -9.04
C MET A 72 14.26 9.37 -9.46
N ILE A 73 13.32 9.69 -8.58
CA ILE A 73 11.88 9.67 -8.90
C ILE A 73 11.57 10.68 -10.01
N GLN A 74 12.14 11.91 -9.92
CA GLN A 74 11.96 12.92 -10.94
C GLN A 74 12.51 12.45 -12.29
N GLY A 75 13.69 11.84 -12.33
CA GLY A 75 14.25 11.27 -13.56
C GLY A 75 13.36 10.20 -14.20
N ILE A 76 12.66 9.38 -13.38
CA ILE A 76 11.68 8.43 -13.89
C ILE A 76 10.43 9.13 -14.42
N LEU A 77 9.89 10.11 -13.69
CA LEU A 77 8.76 10.93 -14.15
C LEU A 77 9.02 11.62 -15.48
N ASP A 78 10.25 12.11 -15.67
CA ASP A 78 10.64 12.83 -16.88
C ASP A 78 10.82 11.92 -18.11
N CYS A 79 11.07 10.61 -17.90
CA CYS A 79 11.41 9.70 -18.99
C CYS A 79 10.28 8.76 -19.43
N THR A 80 9.17 8.66 -18.68
CA THR A 80 8.05 7.76 -18.98
C THR A 80 6.74 8.51 -19.19
N SER A 81 5.86 7.95 -20.02
CA SER A 81 4.48 8.44 -20.21
C SER A 81 3.44 7.60 -19.45
N ILE A 82 3.84 6.45 -18.94
CA ILE A 82 2.98 5.60 -18.11
C ILE A 82 3.02 6.04 -16.64
N PRO A 83 1.99 5.72 -15.84
CA PRO A 83 1.94 6.09 -14.44
C PRO A 83 3.17 5.67 -13.64
N VAL A 84 3.66 6.58 -12.80
CA VAL A 84 4.77 6.36 -11.88
C VAL A 84 4.25 6.24 -10.47
N MET A 85 4.54 5.12 -9.83
CA MET A 85 4.26 4.88 -8.42
C MET A 85 5.54 4.99 -7.61
N ALA A 86 5.44 5.41 -6.35
CA ALA A 86 6.59 5.43 -5.45
C ALA A 86 6.20 4.94 -4.05
N LYS A 87 7.19 4.46 -3.29
CA LYS A 87 6.94 3.90 -1.96
C LYS A 87 7.24 4.91 -0.86
N SER A 88 6.31 4.99 0.11
CA SER A 88 6.53 5.62 1.41
C SER A 88 6.60 4.57 2.51
N ARG A 89 7.28 4.89 3.61
CA ARG A 89 7.30 4.04 4.80
C ARG A 89 5.94 4.06 5.48
N ILE A 90 5.55 2.92 6.07
CA ILE A 90 4.33 2.83 6.87
C ILE A 90 4.37 3.91 7.97
N GLY A 91 3.29 4.70 8.09
CA GLY A 91 3.12 5.73 9.10
C GLY A 91 3.96 7.02 8.88
N HIS A 92 4.63 7.18 7.74
CA HIS A 92 5.45 8.35 7.48
C HIS A 92 4.75 9.38 6.57
N ASP A 93 3.90 10.23 7.18
CA ASP A 93 3.15 11.26 6.46
C ASP A 93 4.05 12.19 5.62
N GLY A 94 5.22 12.60 6.16
CA GLY A 94 6.14 13.49 5.47
C GLY A 94 6.66 12.94 4.14
N GLU A 95 6.99 11.63 4.06
CA GLU A 95 7.38 11.00 2.78
C GLU A 95 6.23 11.03 1.77
N SER A 96 5.02 10.73 2.22
CA SER A 96 3.84 10.75 1.34
C SER A 96 3.51 12.16 0.83
N ARG A 97 3.67 13.19 1.67
CA ARG A 97 3.51 14.61 1.24
C ARG A 97 4.55 15.01 0.20
N ILE A 98 5.80 14.56 0.36
CA ILE A 98 6.84 14.81 -0.64
C ILE A 98 6.47 14.14 -1.96
N LEU A 99 6.06 12.87 -1.94
CA LEU A 99 5.68 12.12 -3.15
C LEU A 99 4.47 12.75 -3.86
N GLU A 100 3.44 13.16 -3.10
CA GLU A 100 2.29 13.87 -3.66
C GLU A 100 2.70 15.19 -4.29
N ALA A 101 3.56 15.98 -3.64
CA ALA A 101 4.06 17.26 -4.16
C ALA A 101 4.94 17.08 -5.40
N MET A 102 5.65 15.96 -5.55
CA MET A 102 6.42 15.62 -6.74
C MET A 102 5.55 15.23 -7.92
N GLY A 103 4.27 14.91 -7.69
CA GLY A 103 3.32 14.55 -8.74
C GLY A 103 3.42 13.11 -9.20
N VAL A 104 3.85 12.17 -8.34
CA VAL A 104 3.71 10.75 -8.65
C VAL A 104 2.22 10.39 -8.74
N ASP A 105 1.89 9.37 -9.52
CA ASP A 105 0.49 9.02 -9.80
C ASP A 105 -0.16 8.15 -8.73
N MET A 106 0.63 7.42 -7.93
CA MET A 106 0.16 6.59 -6.83
C MET A 106 1.26 6.40 -5.78
N ILE A 107 0.89 6.32 -4.51
CA ILE A 107 1.81 6.03 -3.40
C ILE A 107 1.56 4.62 -2.88
N ASP A 108 2.61 3.81 -2.76
CA ASP A 108 2.59 2.54 -2.04
C ASP A 108 3.11 2.76 -0.62
N GLU A 109 2.20 2.80 0.37
CA GLU A 109 2.56 2.74 1.78
C GLU A 109 2.98 1.31 2.11
N SER A 110 4.29 1.07 2.13
CA SER A 110 4.85 -0.25 1.90
C SER A 110 5.58 -0.85 3.10
N GLU A 111 5.23 -2.10 3.40
CA GLU A 111 5.94 -2.95 4.37
C GLU A 111 7.35 -3.37 3.92
N VAL A 112 7.69 -3.15 2.65
CA VAL A 112 9.04 -3.43 2.13
C VAL A 112 10.07 -2.43 2.69
N LEU A 113 9.62 -1.22 3.00
CA LEU A 113 10.43 -0.21 3.65
C LEU A 113 10.38 -0.36 5.18
N THR A 114 11.37 0.21 5.88
CA THR A 114 11.38 0.22 7.34
C THR A 114 10.22 1.08 7.87
N PRO A 115 9.28 0.53 8.66
CA PRO A 115 8.16 1.31 9.19
C PRO A 115 8.65 2.50 10.02
N ALA A 116 8.05 3.67 9.83
CA ALA A 116 8.22 4.81 10.73
C ALA A 116 7.30 4.68 11.94
N ASP A 117 6.07 4.20 11.71
CA ASP A 117 5.14 3.83 12.76
C ASP A 117 4.56 2.45 12.44
N PRO A 118 4.92 1.39 13.21
CA PRO A 118 4.44 0.04 12.94
C PRO A 118 2.96 -0.17 13.32
N TYR A 119 2.34 0.77 14.02
CA TYR A 119 0.97 0.62 14.54
C TYR A 119 -0.05 1.44 13.75
N PHE A 120 0.32 2.65 13.30
CA PHE A 120 -0.58 3.53 12.59
C PHE A 120 -0.13 3.74 11.15
N HIS A 121 -1.03 3.43 10.24
CA HIS A 121 -0.90 3.78 8.85
C HIS A 121 -1.33 5.24 8.62
N ILE A 122 -0.90 5.77 7.49
CA ILE A 122 -1.25 7.13 7.05
C ILE A 122 -2.77 7.21 6.81
N ASN A 123 -3.40 8.33 7.22
CA ASN A 123 -4.78 8.64 6.84
C ASN A 123 -4.82 9.11 5.39
N LYS A 124 -5.17 8.21 4.48
CA LYS A 124 -5.13 8.43 3.03
C LYS A 124 -6.28 9.29 2.50
N HIS A 125 -7.29 9.55 3.35
CA HIS A 125 -8.38 10.48 3.01
C HIS A 125 -7.92 11.94 2.95
N GLU A 126 -6.77 12.26 3.55
CA GLU A 126 -6.18 13.60 3.54
C GLU A 126 -5.39 13.92 2.27
N TYR A 127 -5.28 12.98 1.33
CA TYR A 127 -4.50 13.09 0.11
C TYR A 127 -5.40 13.11 -1.12
N GLU A 128 -4.99 13.81 -2.17
CA GLU A 128 -5.66 13.76 -3.47
C GLU A 128 -5.21 12.57 -4.32
N ILE A 129 -4.00 12.06 -4.07
CA ILE A 129 -3.38 10.93 -4.78
C ILE A 129 -3.91 9.58 -4.25
N PRO A 130 -4.11 8.57 -5.13
CA PRO A 130 -4.46 7.22 -4.69
C PRO A 130 -3.30 6.51 -3.98
N PHE A 131 -3.66 5.64 -3.03
CA PHE A 131 -2.72 4.78 -2.32
C PHE A 131 -2.95 3.31 -2.65
N VAL A 132 -1.86 2.54 -2.73
CA VAL A 132 -1.85 1.10 -2.69
C VAL A 132 -1.25 0.61 -1.37
N CYS A 133 -1.77 -0.47 -0.83
CA CYS A 133 -1.26 -1.09 0.38
C CYS A 133 -1.20 -2.61 0.25
N GLY A 134 -0.29 -3.23 0.95
CA GLY A 134 -0.20 -4.69 1.05
C GLY A 134 -1.18 -5.26 2.06
N ALA A 135 -1.70 -6.47 1.78
CA ALA A 135 -2.48 -7.25 2.73
C ALA A 135 -2.17 -8.75 2.60
N THR A 136 -2.32 -9.49 3.71
CA THR A 136 -2.17 -10.94 3.77
C THR A 136 -3.52 -11.66 3.84
N GLY A 137 -4.58 -10.96 4.25
CA GLY A 137 -5.94 -11.46 4.39
C GLY A 137 -6.96 -10.32 4.33
N LEU A 138 -8.24 -10.67 4.31
CA LEU A 138 -9.34 -9.72 4.11
C LEU A 138 -9.46 -8.70 5.26
N GLY A 139 -9.23 -9.10 6.50
CA GLY A 139 -9.29 -8.22 7.65
C GLY A 139 -8.25 -7.07 7.54
N GLU A 140 -7.04 -7.38 7.10
CA GLU A 140 -6.01 -6.35 6.85
C GLU A 140 -6.41 -5.48 5.65
N ALA A 141 -6.86 -6.08 4.55
CA ALA A 141 -7.32 -5.35 3.37
C ALA A 141 -8.44 -4.36 3.71
N THR A 142 -9.42 -4.78 4.50
CA THR A 142 -10.54 -3.94 4.94
C THR A 142 -10.04 -2.74 5.76
N ARG A 143 -9.07 -2.92 6.65
CA ARG A 143 -8.47 -1.82 7.40
C ARG A 143 -7.77 -0.81 6.48
N ARG A 144 -7.00 -1.28 5.51
CA ARG A 144 -6.34 -0.39 4.52
C ARG A 144 -7.35 0.39 3.68
N ILE A 145 -8.45 -0.27 3.27
CA ILE A 145 -9.54 0.38 2.53
C ILE A 145 -10.23 1.42 3.43
N TRP A 146 -10.46 1.12 4.70
CA TRP A 146 -11.02 2.05 5.66
C TRP A 146 -10.16 3.31 5.83
N GLU A 147 -8.84 3.17 5.80
CA GLU A 147 -7.88 4.28 5.83
C GLU A 147 -7.79 5.06 4.51
N GLY A 148 -8.50 4.64 3.46
CA GLY A 148 -8.58 5.31 2.16
C GLY A 148 -7.68 4.70 1.08
N ALA A 149 -7.17 3.46 1.25
CA ALA A 149 -6.46 2.78 0.18
C ALA A 149 -7.38 2.50 -1.02
N ALA A 150 -6.92 2.85 -2.21
CA ALA A 150 -7.66 2.66 -3.46
C ALA A 150 -7.37 1.31 -4.12
N MET A 151 -6.24 0.70 -3.80
CA MET A 151 -5.81 -0.59 -4.33
C MET A 151 -5.17 -1.43 -3.22
N ILE A 152 -5.44 -2.73 -3.24
CA ILE A 152 -4.80 -3.70 -2.36
C ILE A 152 -3.97 -4.65 -3.20
N ARG A 153 -2.75 -4.91 -2.77
CA ARG A 153 -1.88 -5.97 -3.29
C ARG A 153 -1.64 -7.05 -2.24
N THR A 154 -1.27 -8.23 -2.66
CA THR A 154 -0.76 -9.24 -1.72
C THR A 154 0.61 -8.80 -1.19
N LYS A 155 0.90 -9.04 0.10
CA LYS A 155 2.25 -8.80 0.63
C LYS A 155 3.26 -9.77 0.00
N GLY A 156 2.91 -11.06 -0.07
CA GLY A 156 3.75 -12.09 -0.63
C GLY A 156 5.17 -12.09 -0.03
N GLU A 157 6.12 -12.64 -0.76
CA GLU A 157 7.55 -12.47 -0.50
C GLU A 157 8.17 -11.73 -1.69
N ALA A 158 7.94 -10.43 -1.75
CA ALA A 158 8.37 -9.60 -2.85
C ALA A 158 9.89 -9.74 -3.12
N GLY A 159 10.27 -9.86 -4.41
CA GLY A 159 11.66 -9.91 -4.86
C GLY A 159 12.41 -11.24 -4.59
N THR A 160 11.70 -12.35 -4.27
CA THR A 160 12.33 -13.67 -4.12
C THR A 160 12.19 -14.56 -5.35
N GLY A 161 11.31 -14.20 -6.29
CA GLY A 161 10.89 -15.09 -7.38
C GLY A 161 9.99 -16.24 -6.93
N ASN A 162 9.80 -16.44 -5.62
CA ASN A 162 8.86 -17.41 -5.06
C ASN A 162 7.48 -16.76 -4.94
N VAL A 163 6.53 -17.19 -5.76
CA VAL A 163 5.16 -16.65 -5.77
C VAL A 163 4.20 -17.37 -4.81
N VAL A 164 4.65 -18.39 -4.08
CA VAL A 164 3.78 -19.21 -3.21
C VAL A 164 3.07 -18.36 -2.18
N ALA A 165 3.77 -17.48 -1.48
CA ALA A 165 3.17 -16.61 -0.48
C ALA A 165 2.13 -15.65 -1.10
N ALA A 166 2.42 -15.06 -2.26
CA ALA A 166 1.49 -14.19 -2.96
C ALA A 166 0.22 -14.93 -3.38
N VAL A 167 0.35 -16.14 -3.92
CA VAL A 167 -0.79 -17.00 -4.29
C VAL A 167 -1.60 -17.40 -3.06
N THR A 168 -0.93 -17.71 -1.95
CA THR A 168 -1.61 -18.04 -0.68
C THR A 168 -2.44 -16.89 -0.18
N HIS A 169 -1.88 -15.67 -0.13
CA HIS A 169 -2.60 -14.47 0.30
C HIS A 169 -3.79 -14.15 -0.61
N ALA A 170 -3.60 -14.23 -1.94
CA ALA A 170 -4.67 -13.99 -2.90
C ALA A 170 -5.83 -14.98 -2.71
N ARG A 171 -5.53 -16.27 -2.57
CA ARG A 171 -6.54 -17.31 -2.32
C ARG A 171 -7.25 -17.14 -1.00
N LEU A 172 -6.52 -16.78 0.07
CA LEU A 172 -7.11 -16.52 1.37
C LEU A 172 -8.12 -15.38 1.31
N ILE A 173 -7.73 -14.26 0.70
CA ILE A 173 -8.62 -13.10 0.54
C ILE A 173 -9.86 -13.48 -0.28
N ASP A 174 -9.70 -14.22 -1.38
CA ASP A 174 -10.82 -14.66 -2.21
C ASP A 174 -11.78 -15.59 -1.44
N GLN A 175 -11.25 -16.55 -0.68
CA GLN A 175 -12.05 -17.42 0.16
C GLN A 175 -12.81 -16.66 1.25
N GLU A 176 -12.16 -15.71 1.92
CA GLU A 176 -12.78 -14.87 2.94
C GLU A 176 -13.88 -13.98 2.35
N ILE A 177 -13.69 -13.44 1.13
CA ILE A 177 -14.73 -12.70 0.39
C ILE A 177 -15.94 -13.61 0.10
N GLN A 178 -15.71 -14.81 -0.41
CA GLN A 178 -16.78 -15.78 -0.70
C GLN A 178 -17.55 -16.16 0.57
N GLN A 179 -16.86 -16.34 1.69
CA GLN A 179 -17.49 -16.60 2.99
C GLN A 179 -18.40 -15.43 3.39
N ILE A 180 -17.92 -14.20 3.32
CA ILE A 180 -18.74 -13.01 3.66
C ILE A 180 -19.95 -12.89 2.73
N GLN A 181 -19.79 -13.13 1.44
CA GLN A 181 -20.88 -13.09 0.47
C GLN A 181 -21.97 -14.15 0.73
N SER A 182 -21.65 -15.22 1.43
CA SER A 182 -22.57 -16.29 1.80
C SER A 182 -23.31 -16.05 3.13
N LEU A 183 -22.97 -15.00 3.89
CA LEU A 183 -23.57 -14.68 5.18
C LEU A 183 -24.90 -13.94 5.01
N ASP A 184 -25.82 -14.17 5.93
CA ASP A 184 -26.99 -13.32 6.14
C ASP A 184 -26.62 -12.03 6.90
N ASP A 185 -27.57 -11.14 7.10
CA ASP A 185 -27.34 -9.85 7.78
C ASP A 185 -26.75 -10.04 9.19
N HIS A 186 -27.22 -11.02 9.94
CA HIS A 186 -26.71 -11.32 11.28
C HIS A 186 -25.27 -11.84 11.24
N GLY A 187 -24.94 -12.71 10.30
CA GLY A 187 -23.59 -13.20 10.06
C GLY A 187 -22.62 -12.07 9.65
N LEU A 188 -23.11 -11.13 8.83
CA LEU A 188 -22.33 -9.93 8.44
C LEU A 188 -22.04 -9.02 9.63
N ASP A 189 -23.00 -8.81 10.53
CA ASP A 189 -22.78 -8.03 11.76
C ASP A 189 -21.70 -8.66 12.62
N LEU A 190 -21.76 -9.97 12.86
CA LEU A 190 -20.74 -10.70 13.63
C LEU A 190 -19.35 -10.66 12.96
N ALA A 191 -19.29 -10.78 11.64
CA ALA A 191 -18.02 -10.66 10.90
C ALA A 191 -17.45 -9.25 11.02
N THR A 192 -18.31 -8.23 10.93
CA THR A 192 -17.90 -6.83 11.09
C THR A 192 -17.40 -6.54 12.49
N GLU A 193 -18.09 -7.00 13.53
CA GLU A 193 -17.62 -6.90 14.92
C GLU A 193 -16.26 -7.53 15.12
N LYS A 194 -16.02 -8.69 14.55
CA LYS A 194 -14.72 -9.37 14.61
C LYS A 194 -13.61 -8.55 13.96
N ILE A 195 -13.86 -7.96 12.80
CA ILE A 195 -12.88 -7.09 12.11
C ILE A 195 -12.64 -5.82 12.91
N ILE A 196 -13.68 -5.19 13.45
CA ILE A 196 -13.59 -3.98 14.28
C ILE A 196 -12.87 -4.30 15.60
N CYS A 197 -13.17 -5.42 16.24
CA CYS A 197 -12.52 -5.83 17.47
C CYS A 197 -11.00 -5.98 17.28
N LEU A 198 -10.58 -6.52 16.14
CA LEU A 198 -9.15 -6.59 15.78
C LEU A 198 -8.52 -5.21 15.56
N LEU A 199 -9.28 -4.21 15.15
CA LEU A 199 -8.81 -2.82 15.06
C LEU A 199 -8.52 -2.22 16.45
N TYR A 200 -9.37 -2.52 17.44
CA TYR A 200 -9.26 -1.97 18.79
C TYR A 200 -8.37 -2.80 19.73
N THR A 201 -8.10 -4.05 19.40
CA THR A 201 -7.23 -4.93 20.21
C THR A 201 -5.78 -4.92 19.74
N SER A 202 -5.45 -4.27 18.64
CA SER A 202 -4.05 -3.95 18.34
C SER A 202 -3.53 -3.05 19.44
N PRO A 203 -2.40 -3.41 20.10
CA PRO A 203 -1.90 -2.61 21.21
C PRO A 203 -1.65 -1.18 20.75
N SER A 204 -2.27 -0.22 21.45
CA SER A 204 -2.02 1.20 21.24
C SER A 204 -0.55 1.48 21.57
N PRO A 205 0.13 2.40 20.87
CA PRO A 205 1.47 2.88 21.28
C PRO A 205 1.51 3.35 22.73
N ARG A 206 0.38 3.79 23.31
CA ARG A 206 0.25 4.15 24.72
C ARG A 206 0.34 2.92 25.64
N ASP A 207 -0.10 1.75 25.19
CA ASP A 207 -0.08 0.52 25.99
C ASP A 207 1.33 -0.09 26.01
N ILE A 208 2.17 0.24 25.06
CA ILE A 208 3.57 -0.24 24.95
C ILE A 208 4.54 0.67 25.69
N SER A 209 4.24 1.97 25.82
CA SER A 209 5.09 2.92 26.53
C SER A 209 5.14 2.71 28.05
N GLY A 210 4.24 1.87 28.59
CA GLY A 210 4.19 1.54 30.03
C GLY A 210 5.09 0.39 30.49
N SER A 211 5.77 -0.32 29.62
CA SER A 211 6.41 -1.56 30.00
C SER A 211 7.85 -1.76 29.55
N ARG A 212 8.71 -0.76 29.52
CA ARG A 212 10.17 -0.96 29.56
C ARG A 212 10.94 0.40 29.57
N MET A 213 10.97 1.03 30.71
CA MET A 213 12.21 1.72 31.10
C MET A 213 13.11 0.68 31.76
N PRO A 214 14.32 0.42 31.27
CA PRO A 214 15.30 -0.31 32.08
C PRO A 214 15.58 0.56 33.30
N SER A 215 15.37 0.00 34.47
CA SER A 215 15.88 0.58 35.71
C SER A 215 17.41 0.67 35.56
N SER A 216 17.93 1.88 35.39
CA SER A 216 19.35 2.13 35.54
C SER A 216 19.73 1.87 36.99
N ALA A 217 20.45 0.78 37.23
CA ALA A 217 21.33 0.65 38.36
C ALA A 217 22.70 1.14 37.96
#